data_f4bbf65fa7f25e761e969d3d5bbadb6f
#
_entry.id   f4bbf65fa7f25e761e969d3d5bbadb6f
#
_cell.length_a   1.000
_cell.length_b   1.000
_cell.length_c   1.000
_cell.angle_alpha   90.00
_cell.angle_beta   90.00
_cell.angle_gamma   90.00
#
_symmetry.space_group_name_H-M   'P 1'
#
loop_
_entity.id
_entity.type
_entity.pdbx_description
1 polymer ?
#
loop_
_entity_poly.entity_id
_entity_poly.type
_entity_poly.pdbx_seq_one_letter_code
_entity_poly.pdbx_strand_id
1 'polypeptide(L)'
;MAALSAIMFQFAQAQDVFNEMSYSPGQTVFSLNAPVKGVVRIYDSGIAGKLLKTVKMRQDGVDKWTATVKGNLKGKFYTFDIGKGETPGVFAKAVGVNGRRGAIIDMSQTNPDHWTTDLRPVIKSPADLVIYEMHWRDYSVDESSGIVNKGKFLSLTEPKAIQHLKDLGINAVHILPSFDYASVDETRLDSAQYNWGYDPVNFNVPDGGYS
;
A
#
# COMPACT_ATOMS: atom_id res chain seq x y z
N MET A 1 -4.49 -13.85 -52.49
CA MET A 1 -4.04 -14.48 -51.24
C MET A 1 -3.71 -13.37 -50.24
N ALA A 2 -4.62 -13.12 -49.32
CA ALA A 2 -4.46 -12.11 -48.28
C ALA A 2 -3.87 -12.80 -47.04
N ALA A 3 -2.67 -12.39 -46.61
CA ALA A 3 -2.03 -12.87 -45.40
C ALA A 3 -2.71 -12.19 -44.18
N LEU A 4 -3.48 -12.96 -43.42
CA LEU A 4 -3.95 -12.53 -42.11
C LEU A 4 -2.75 -12.47 -41.13
N SER A 5 -2.32 -11.27 -40.80
CA SER A 5 -1.36 -11.04 -39.71
C SER A 5 -2.12 -11.21 -38.39
N ALA A 6 -1.91 -12.33 -37.72
CA ALA A 6 -2.41 -12.57 -36.36
C ALA A 6 -1.57 -11.73 -35.39
N ILE A 7 -2.11 -10.64 -34.90
CA ILE A 7 -1.54 -9.90 -33.79
C ILE A 7 -1.82 -10.74 -32.53
N MET A 8 -0.81 -11.47 -32.09
CA MET A 8 -0.83 -12.13 -30.78
C MET A 8 -0.70 -11.03 -29.71
N PHE A 9 -1.78 -10.75 -28.99
CA PHE A 9 -1.72 -10.06 -27.73
C PHE A 9 -1.03 -11.00 -26.73
N GLN A 10 0.25 -10.79 -26.52
CA GLN A 10 0.92 -11.34 -25.33
C GLN A 10 0.29 -10.66 -24.12
N PHE A 11 -0.54 -11.40 -23.38
CA PHE A 11 -0.86 -11.05 -22.01
C PHE A 11 0.47 -11.02 -21.25
N ALA A 12 0.87 -9.84 -20.83
CA ALA A 12 1.98 -9.71 -19.90
C ALA A 12 1.63 -10.58 -18.69
N GLN A 13 2.36 -11.69 -18.51
CA GLN A 13 2.28 -12.43 -17.26
C GLN A 13 2.65 -11.43 -16.16
N ALA A 14 1.81 -11.36 -15.13
CA ALA A 14 2.14 -10.57 -13.96
C ALA A 14 3.53 -11.00 -13.50
N GLN A 15 4.50 -10.10 -13.62
CA GLN A 15 5.83 -10.36 -13.07
C GLN A 15 5.65 -10.70 -11.60
N ASP A 16 6.27 -11.77 -11.14
CA ASP A 16 6.31 -12.10 -9.72
C ASP A 16 6.88 -10.88 -8.97
N VAL A 17 6.00 -10.12 -8.38
CA VAL A 17 6.37 -8.94 -7.61
C VAL A 17 7.21 -9.43 -6.43
N PHE A 18 8.44 -8.94 -6.33
CA PHE A 18 9.31 -9.29 -5.22
C PHE A 18 8.62 -8.98 -3.88
N ASN A 19 8.49 -10.00 -3.05
CA ASN A 19 7.78 -9.91 -1.79
C ASN A 19 8.78 -9.93 -0.62
N GLU A 20 8.99 -8.77 0.00
CA GLU A 20 9.91 -8.63 1.14
C GLU A 20 9.40 -9.30 2.40
N MET A 21 8.07 -9.47 2.55
CA MET A 21 7.46 -10.10 3.72
C MET A 21 6.30 -10.99 3.28
N SER A 22 6.37 -12.28 3.63
CA SER A 22 5.29 -13.26 3.41
C SER A 22 4.88 -13.84 4.76
N TYR A 23 3.66 -13.54 5.17
CA TYR A 23 3.08 -14.02 6.41
C TYR A 23 2.26 -15.29 6.21
N SER A 24 2.35 -16.18 7.19
CA SER A 24 1.39 -17.25 7.47
C SER A 24 1.26 -17.43 8.99
N PRO A 25 0.17 -18.07 9.50
CA PRO A 25 0.02 -18.26 10.95
C PRO A 25 1.15 -19.07 11.62
N GLY A 26 1.84 -19.92 10.85
CA GLY A 26 2.94 -20.75 11.34
C GLY A 26 4.31 -20.10 11.25
N GLN A 27 4.48 -19.14 10.36
CA GLN A 27 5.78 -18.48 10.12
C GLN A 27 5.65 -17.21 9.29
N THR A 28 6.63 -16.34 9.40
CA THR A 28 6.83 -15.20 8.49
C THR A 28 8.19 -15.35 7.80
N VAL A 29 8.21 -15.23 6.48
CA VAL A 29 9.42 -15.23 5.66
C VAL A 29 9.73 -13.80 5.23
N PHE A 30 10.94 -13.37 5.47
CA PHE A 30 11.48 -12.08 5.04
C PHE A 30 12.49 -12.30 3.94
N SER A 31 12.44 -11.50 2.90
CA SER A 31 13.36 -11.51 1.76
C SER A 31 13.87 -10.10 1.50
N LEU A 32 15.14 -9.98 1.16
CA LEU A 32 15.79 -8.70 0.89
C LEU A 32 16.74 -8.85 -0.29
N ASN A 33 16.68 -7.94 -1.24
CA ASN A 33 17.69 -7.79 -2.27
C ASN A 33 18.67 -6.68 -1.84
N ALA A 34 19.90 -7.05 -1.53
CA ALA A 34 20.92 -6.12 -1.07
C ALA A 34 22.32 -6.66 -1.34
N PRO A 35 23.32 -5.80 -1.64
CA PRO A 35 24.69 -6.21 -1.91
C PRO A 35 25.41 -6.75 -0.66
N VAL A 36 24.82 -6.55 0.52
CA VAL A 36 25.40 -6.98 1.80
C VAL A 36 24.36 -7.66 2.68
N LYS A 37 24.82 -8.47 3.62
CA LYS A 37 23.99 -9.22 4.54
C LYS A 37 23.07 -8.31 5.36
N GLY A 38 21.80 -8.63 5.36
CA GLY A 38 20.79 -7.95 6.17
C GLY A 38 20.52 -8.61 7.52
N VAL A 39 19.87 -7.84 8.38
CA VAL A 39 19.30 -8.27 9.65
C VAL A 39 17.83 -7.85 9.65
N VAL A 40 16.95 -8.72 10.13
CA VAL A 40 15.54 -8.39 10.41
C VAL A 40 15.39 -8.19 11.91
N ARG A 41 14.72 -7.10 12.30
CA ARG A 41 14.31 -6.87 13.69
C ARG A 41 12.78 -6.91 13.78
N ILE A 42 12.27 -7.54 14.81
CA ILE A 42 10.83 -7.68 15.07
C ILE A 42 10.48 -6.89 16.31
N TYR A 43 9.40 -6.11 16.22
CA TYR A 43 8.92 -5.22 17.27
C TYR A 43 7.47 -5.52 17.63
N ASP A 44 7.08 -5.15 18.85
CA ASP A 44 5.69 -5.27 19.30
C ASP A 44 4.80 -4.11 18.84
N SER A 45 5.37 -2.98 18.43
CA SER A 45 4.65 -1.77 18.02
C SER A 45 5.26 -1.13 16.78
N GLY A 46 4.43 -0.43 16.01
CA GLY A 46 4.83 0.30 14.79
C GLY A 46 5.62 1.58 15.04
N ILE A 47 5.45 2.15 16.24
CA ILE A 47 6.19 3.31 16.72
C ILE A 47 6.64 3.02 18.15
N ALA A 48 7.82 3.47 18.56
CA ALA A 48 8.37 3.13 19.88
C ALA A 48 8.32 1.60 20.14
N GLY A 49 7.97 1.16 21.35
CA GLY A 49 7.77 -0.24 21.68
C GLY A 49 9.06 -1.05 21.81
N LYS A 50 8.90 -2.35 22.08
CA LYS A 50 9.98 -3.26 22.46
C LYS A 50 10.50 -4.05 21.26
N LEU A 51 11.83 -4.15 21.15
CA LEU A 51 12.47 -5.13 20.25
C LEU A 51 12.23 -6.55 20.83
N LEU A 52 11.53 -7.37 20.05
CA LEU A 52 11.20 -8.76 20.43
C LEU A 52 12.27 -9.74 19.94
N LYS A 53 12.80 -9.53 18.75
CA LYS A 53 13.74 -10.46 18.13
C LYS A 53 14.63 -9.78 17.09
N THR A 54 15.87 -10.24 17.00
CA THR A 54 16.81 -9.91 15.93
C THR A 54 17.20 -11.21 15.22
N VAL A 55 17.08 -11.23 13.89
CA VAL A 55 17.35 -12.40 13.06
C VAL A 55 18.34 -12.03 11.96
N LYS A 56 19.51 -12.68 11.95
CA LYS A 56 20.47 -12.55 10.86
C LYS A 56 19.94 -13.29 9.63
N MET A 57 19.90 -12.61 8.49
CA MET A 57 19.49 -13.23 7.24
C MET A 57 20.58 -14.15 6.70
N ARG A 58 20.17 -15.18 5.98
CA ARG A 58 21.07 -16.08 5.25
C ARG A 58 21.02 -15.77 3.76
N GLN A 59 22.09 -16.01 3.05
CA GLN A 59 22.14 -15.84 1.62
C GLN A 59 21.29 -16.91 0.91
N ASP A 60 20.54 -16.48 -0.11
CA ASP A 60 19.64 -17.31 -0.92
C ASP A 60 19.72 -16.90 -2.41
N GLY A 61 20.93 -16.76 -2.91
CA GLY A 61 21.23 -16.31 -4.27
C GLY A 61 22.17 -15.09 -4.28
N VAL A 62 22.45 -14.59 -5.48
CA VAL A 62 23.24 -13.36 -5.65
C VAL A 62 22.41 -12.19 -5.15
N ASP A 63 22.99 -11.43 -4.21
CA ASP A 63 22.36 -10.25 -3.59
C ASP A 63 20.97 -10.50 -2.96
N LYS A 64 20.58 -11.77 -2.79
CA LYS A 64 19.32 -12.16 -2.16
C LYS A 64 19.57 -12.75 -0.77
N TRP A 65 18.84 -12.24 0.20
CA TRP A 65 18.92 -12.64 1.60
C TRP A 65 17.54 -13.00 2.14
N THR A 66 17.46 -14.06 2.93
CA THR A 66 16.19 -14.54 3.53
C THR A 66 16.32 -14.80 5.01
N ALA A 67 15.21 -14.64 5.73
CA ALA A 67 15.05 -15.05 7.12
C ALA A 67 13.65 -15.59 7.35
N THR A 68 13.53 -16.71 8.06
CA THR A 68 12.25 -17.29 8.46
C THR A 68 12.10 -17.22 9.97
N VAL A 69 11.01 -16.66 10.43
CA VAL A 69 10.64 -16.58 11.85
C VAL A 69 9.41 -17.43 12.09
N LYS A 70 9.55 -18.50 12.87
CA LYS A 70 8.44 -19.40 13.24
C LYS A 70 7.51 -18.73 14.25
N GLY A 71 6.25 -19.09 14.20
CA GLY A 71 5.18 -18.57 15.04
C GLY A 71 4.33 -17.51 14.36
N ASN A 72 3.25 -17.14 15.01
CA ASN A 72 2.33 -16.14 14.53
C ASN A 72 2.84 -14.72 14.86
N LEU A 73 3.24 -13.98 13.86
CA LEU A 73 3.71 -12.60 13.99
C LEU A 73 2.68 -11.57 13.52
N LYS A 74 1.44 -11.95 13.19
CA LYS A 74 0.39 -11.00 12.78
C LYS A 74 0.23 -9.90 13.82
N GLY A 75 0.20 -8.64 13.34
CA GLY A 75 0.11 -7.45 14.19
C GLY A 75 1.43 -7.05 14.86
N LYS A 76 2.54 -7.74 14.55
CA LYS A 76 3.89 -7.27 14.90
C LYS A 76 4.47 -6.43 13.77
N PHE A 77 5.60 -5.82 14.03
CA PHE A 77 6.27 -4.92 13.09
C PHE A 77 7.70 -5.37 12.86
N TYR A 78 8.27 -4.98 11.74
CA TYR A 78 9.62 -5.35 11.37
C TYR A 78 10.40 -4.20 10.76
N THR A 79 11.72 -4.33 10.79
CA THR A 79 12.64 -3.53 9.99
C THR A 79 13.71 -4.43 9.38
N PHE A 80 14.25 -3.97 8.26
CA PHE A 80 15.53 -4.45 7.73
C PHE A 80 16.64 -3.48 8.13
N ASP A 81 17.86 -4.01 8.33
CA ASP A 81 19.06 -3.22 8.51
C ASP A 81 20.25 -3.90 7.81
N ILE A 82 20.89 -3.15 6.93
CA ILE A 82 22.10 -3.56 6.19
C ILE A 82 23.35 -2.84 6.68
N GLY A 83 23.32 -2.30 7.90
CA GLY A 83 24.42 -1.52 8.49
C GLY A 83 24.35 -0.02 8.20
N LYS A 84 23.24 0.49 7.65
CA LYS A 84 23.00 1.90 7.33
C LYS A 84 21.79 2.50 8.05
N GLY A 85 21.26 1.77 9.03
CA GLY A 85 20.02 2.12 9.73
C GLY A 85 18.86 1.20 9.37
N GLU A 86 17.78 1.34 10.11
CA GLU A 86 16.58 0.52 9.98
C GLU A 86 15.60 1.11 8.97
N THR A 87 14.97 0.25 8.16
CA THR A 87 13.95 0.62 7.18
C THR A 87 12.85 -0.45 7.13
N PRO A 88 11.58 -0.10 6.83
CA PRO A 88 10.52 -1.09 6.62
C PRO A 88 10.71 -1.95 5.37
N GLY A 89 11.64 -1.56 4.48
CA GLY A 89 11.84 -2.17 3.18
C GLY A 89 11.16 -1.37 2.06
N VAL A 90 11.68 -1.52 0.84
CA VAL A 90 11.21 -0.78 -0.34
C VAL A 90 9.85 -1.29 -0.83
N PHE A 91 9.57 -2.58 -0.59
CA PHE A 91 8.32 -3.22 -1.00
C PHE A 91 7.38 -3.52 0.19
N ALA A 92 7.51 -2.76 1.28
CA ALA A 92 6.54 -2.82 2.37
C ALA A 92 5.13 -2.55 1.83
N LYS A 93 4.12 -3.32 2.29
CA LYS A 93 2.71 -3.19 1.89
C LYS A 93 1.84 -2.54 2.96
N ALA A 94 2.35 -2.50 4.18
CA ALA A 94 1.76 -1.83 5.32
C ALA A 94 2.88 -1.41 6.27
N VAL A 95 2.69 -0.30 6.95
CA VAL A 95 3.65 0.23 7.92
C VAL A 95 2.95 0.65 9.20
N GLY A 96 3.71 0.86 10.24
CA GLY A 96 3.24 1.50 11.47
C GLY A 96 3.27 3.01 11.35
N VAL A 97 2.79 3.67 12.39
CA VAL A 97 2.71 5.13 12.51
C VAL A 97 4.01 5.82 12.06
N ASN A 98 3.86 6.84 11.21
CA ASN A 98 4.96 7.58 10.58
C ASN A 98 5.91 6.72 9.73
N GLY A 99 5.46 5.60 9.20
CA GLY A 99 6.13 4.84 8.16
C GLY A 99 7.46 4.16 8.52
N ARG A 100 7.85 4.10 9.80
CA ARG A 100 9.21 3.70 10.19
C ARG A 100 9.43 2.19 10.28
N ARG A 101 8.38 1.41 10.43
CA ARG A 101 8.42 -0.06 10.56
C ARG A 101 7.38 -0.69 9.66
N GLY A 102 7.75 -1.74 8.94
CA GLY A 102 6.81 -2.55 8.19
C GLY A 102 5.86 -3.29 9.14
N ALA A 103 4.58 -3.35 8.81
CA ALA A 103 3.59 -4.12 9.56
C ALA A 103 3.47 -5.54 9.01
N ILE A 104 3.39 -6.53 9.89
CA ILE A 104 3.18 -7.93 9.51
C ILE A 104 1.68 -8.19 9.49
N ILE A 105 1.11 -8.20 8.28
CA ILE A 105 -0.32 -8.35 8.03
C ILE A 105 -0.62 -9.59 7.20
N ASP A 106 -1.84 -10.06 7.31
CA ASP A 106 -2.39 -11.09 6.43
C ASP A 106 -3.13 -10.42 5.27
N MET A 107 -2.46 -10.35 4.11
CA MET A 107 -3.01 -9.71 2.92
C MET A 107 -4.33 -10.33 2.44
N SER A 108 -4.58 -11.62 2.73
CA SER A 108 -5.85 -12.27 2.36
C SER A 108 -7.06 -11.69 3.08
N GLN A 109 -6.85 -11.01 4.20
CA GLN A 109 -7.90 -10.41 5.02
C GLN A 109 -8.13 -8.91 4.72
N THR A 110 -7.44 -8.36 3.72
CA THR A 110 -7.57 -6.93 3.36
C THR A 110 -8.54 -6.69 2.21
N ASN A 111 -8.95 -7.74 1.50
CA ASN A 111 -9.90 -7.61 0.41
C ASN A 111 -11.32 -7.36 0.96
N PRO A 112 -12.05 -6.39 0.41
CA PRO A 112 -13.46 -6.21 0.73
C PRO A 112 -14.31 -7.38 0.23
N ASP A 113 -15.52 -7.48 0.74
CA ASP A 113 -16.50 -8.45 0.26
C ASP A 113 -16.70 -8.30 -1.26
N HIS A 114 -16.87 -9.43 -1.93
CA HIS A 114 -17.05 -9.49 -3.39
C HIS A 114 -15.85 -9.06 -4.25
N TRP A 115 -14.67 -8.80 -3.67
CA TRP A 115 -13.47 -8.40 -4.43
C TRP A 115 -13.16 -9.32 -5.61
N THR A 116 -13.29 -10.63 -5.44
CA THR A 116 -12.99 -11.62 -6.49
C THR A 116 -14.04 -11.69 -7.59
N THR A 117 -15.22 -11.14 -7.36
CA THR A 117 -16.35 -11.11 -8.32
C THR A 117 -16.61 -9.73 -8.87
N ASP A 118 -15.87 -8.73 -8.41
CA ASP A 118 -15.98 -7.36 -8.92
C ASP A 118 -15.56 -7.27 -10.39
N LEU A 119 -16.36 -6.60 -11.18
CA LEU A 119 -16.13 -6.45 -12.60
C LEU A 119 -15.69 -5.02 -12.92
N ARG A 120 -14.51 -4.90 -13.47
CA ARG A 120 -13.99 -3.60 -13.93
C ARG A 120 -14.87 -3.06 -15.07
N PRO A 121 -15.27 -1.77 -15.00
CA PRO A 121 -15.96 -1.11 -16.11
C PRO A 121 -15.14 -1.18 -17.41
N VAL A 122 -15.84 -1.41 -18.53
CA VAL A 122 -15.20 -1.48 -19.84
C VAL A 122 -15.21 -0.10 -20.48
N ILE A 123 -14.06 0.50 -20.63
CA ILE A 123 -13.85 1.73 -21.42
C ILE A 123 -13.39 1.31 -22.82
N LYS A 124 -14.16 1.66 -23.84
CA LYS A 124 -13.90 1.24 -25.23
C LYS A 124 -12.71 1.97 -25.86
N SER A 125 -12.55 3.23 -25.53
CA SER A 125 -11.46 4.07 -26.03
C SER A 125 -10.94 4.99 -24.93
N PRO A 126 -9.64 5.31 -24.88
CA PRO A 126 -9.13 6.35 -24.00
C PRO A 126 -9.80 7.71 -24.19
N ALA A 127 -10.33 7.98 -25.40
CA ALA A 127 -11.07 9.21 -25.69
C ALA A 127 -12.46 9.28 -25.02
N ASP A 128 -12.96 8.16 -24.51
CA ASP A 128 -14.24 8.11 -23.78
C ASP A 128 -14.07 8.42 -22.29
N LEU A 129 -12.83 8.64 -21.82
CA LEU A 129 -12.55 8.96 -20.42
C LEU A 129 -12.98 10.39 -20.11
N VAL A 130 -13.79 10.53 -19.07
CA VAL A 130 -14.09 11.79 -18.38
C VAL A 130 -13.45 11.71 -17.00
N ILE A 131 -12.29 12.35 -16.87
CA ILE A 131 -11.41 12.18 -15.70
C ILE A 131 -11.67 13.31 -14.72
N TYR A 132 -11.82 12.96 -13.45
CA TYR A 132 -11.86 13.89 -12.33
C TYR A 132 -10.65 13.64 -11.44
N GLU A 133 -9.73 14.63 -11.39
CA GLU A 133 -8.60 14.57 -10.47
C GLU A 133 -9.00 15.17 -9.13
N MET A 134 -8.70 14.47 -8.04
CA MET A 134 -9.10 14.91 -6.71
C MET A 134 -8.22 14.38 -5.59
N HIS A 135 -8.25 15.08 -4.47
CA HIS A 135 -7.68 14.66 -3.19
C HIS A 135 -8.77 14.10 -2.27
N TRP A 136 -8.51 13.01 -1.58
CA TRP A 136 -9.46 12.35 -0.66
C TRP A 136 -10.13 13.29 0.33
N ARG A 137 -9.30 14.04 1.03
CA ARG A 137 -9.75 14.96 2.07
C ARG A 137 -10.56 16.09 1.48
N ASP A 138 -10.04 16.78 0.49
CA ASP A 138 -10.66 17.98 -0.06
C ASP A 138 -12.02 17.69 -0.68
N TYR A 139 -12.15 16.51 -1.29
CA TYR A 139 -13.42 16.06 -1.86
C TYR A 139 -14.52 15.84 -0.82
N SER A 140 -14.18 15.48 0.42
CA SER A 140 -15.15 14.96 1.38
C SER A 140 -15.22 15.75 2.70
N VAL A 141 -14.25 16.63 3.00
CA VAL A 141 -14.10 17.23 4.33
C VAL A 141 -15.15 18.30 4.65
N ASP A 142 -15.67 18.99 3.63
CA ASP A 142 -16.67 20.05 3.82
C ASP A 142 -18.00 19.50 4.35
N GLU A 143 -18.65 20.27 5.23
CA GLU A 143 -19.93 19.88 5.82
C GLU A 143 -21.03 19.71 4.78
N SER A 144 -21.01 20.49 3.70
CA SER A 144 -21.98 20.41 2.61
C SER A 144 -21.92 19.12 1.80
N SER A 145 -20.81 18.38 1.86
CA SER A 145 -20.67 17.09 1.18
C SER A 145 -21.69 16.06 1.65
N GLY A 146 -22.12 16.16 2.90
CA GLY A 146 -23.01 15.20 3.56
C GLY A 146 -22.40 13.78 3.64
N ILE A 147 -21.07 13.66 3.51
CA ILE A 147 -20.30 12.43 3.66
C ILE A 147 -20.02 12.21 5.16
N VAL A 148 -20.09 10.97 5.60
CA VAL A 148 -19.88 10.58 7.01
C VAL A 148 -18.38 10.40 7.29
N ASN A 149 -17.67 9.64 6.46
CA ASN A 149 -16.24 9.35 6.62
C ASN A 149 -15.38 10.48 6.02
N LYS A 150 -15.55 11.70 6.51
CA LYS A 150 -14.88 12.90 5.99
C LYS A 150 -13.36 12.77 6.02
N GLY A 151 -12.71 13.06 4.90
CA GLY A 151 -11.26 13.05 4.77
C GLY A 151 -10.61 11.67 4.85
N LYS A 152 -11.38 10.58 4.78
CA LYS A 152 -10.91 9.20 4.88
C LYS A 152 -11.04 8.46 3.54
N PHE A 153 -10.28 7.38 3.36
CA PHE A 153 -10.40 6.52 2.16
C PHE A 153 -11.85 6.04 1.95
N LEU A 154 -12.55 5.71 3.04
CA LEU A 154 -13.92 5.24 2.97
C LEU A 154 -14.91 6.30 2.45
N SER A 155 -14.56 7.57 2.44
CA SER A 155 -15.43 8.63 1.91
C SER A 155 -15.88 8.36 0.47
N LEU A 156 -15.01 7.80 -0.36
CA LEU A 156 -15.29 7.51 -1.76
C LEU A 156 -16.14 6.26 -1.98
N THR A 157 -16.38 5.47 -0.95
CA THR A 157 -17.29 4.31 -1.03
C THR A 157 -18.73 4.68 -0.68
N GLU A 158 -18.97 5.90 -0.18
CA GLU A 158 -20.29 6.32 0.21
C GLU A 158 -21.18 6.64 -1.00
N PRO A 159 -22.48 6.27 -0.94
CA PRO A 159 -23.40 6.49 -2.07
C PRO A 159 -23.47 7.94 -2.55
N LYS A 160 -23.39 8.92 -1.63
CA LYS A 160 -23.43 10.36 -1.97
C LYS A 160 -22.19 10.77 -2.80
N ALA A 161 -21.01 10.30 -2.42
CA ALA A 161 -19.78 10.58 -3.13
C ALA A 161 -19.84 10.01 -4.56
N ILE A 162 -20.24 8.74 -4.68
CA ILE A 162 -20.36 8.05 -5.96
C ILE A 162 -21.42 8.72 -6.84
N GLN A 163 -22.59 9.09 -6.26
CA GLN A 163 -23.67 9.71 -7.02
C GLN A 163 -23.25 11.07 -7.56
N HIS A 164 -22.58 11.90 -6.77
CA HIS A 164 -22.08 13.19 -7.23
C HIS A 164 -21.16 13.05 -8.46
N LEU A 165 -20.22 12.11 -8.45
CA LEU A 165 -19.34 11.85 -9.60
C LEU A 165 -20.14 11.37 -10.84
N LYS A 166 -21.15 10.54 -10.64
CA LYS A 166 -22.04 10.08 -11.73
C LYS A 166 -22.87 11.22 -12.30
N ASP A 167 -23.40 12.11 -11.47
CA ASP A 167 -24.19 13.26 -11.90
C ASP A 167 -23.37 14.26 -12.74
N LEU A 168 -22.05 14.34 -12.46
CA LEU A 168 -21.10 15.08 -13.26
C LEU A 168 -20.68 14.36 -14.56
N GLY A 169 -21.12 13.13 -14.79
CA GLY A 169 -20.74 12.33 -15.95
C GLY A 169 -19.31 11.76 -15.86
N ILE A 170 -18.71 11.72 -14.68
CA ILE A 170 -17.36 11.20 -14.46
C ILE A 170 -17.37 9.67 -14.58
N ASN A 171 -16.41 9.13 -15.31
CA ASN A 171 -16.22 7.68 -15.44
C ASN A 171 -14.82 7.19 -15.07
N ALA A 172 -13.93 8.12 -14.70
CA ALA A 172 -12.61 7.82 -14.18
C ALA A 172 -12.22 8.85 -13.10
N VAL A 173 -11.72 8.38 -11.98
CA VAL A 173 -11.18 9.24 -10.90
C VAL A 173 -9.67 9.08 -10.86
N HIS A 174 -8.96 10.20 -10.96
CA HIS A 174 -7.51 10.27 -10.75
C HIS A 174 -7.25 10.81 -9.35
N ILE A 175 -6.88 9.92 -8.45
CA ILE A 175 -6.60 10.28 -7.06
C ILE A 175 -5.20 10.88 -6.97
N LEU A 176 -5.06 12.05 -6.32
CA LEU A 176 -3.76 12.58 -5.91
C LEU A 176 -3.03 11.56 -5.04
N PRO A 177 -1.68 11.57 -5.00
CA PRO A 177 -0.93 10.54 -4.29
C PRO A 177 -1.43 10.33 -2.86
N SER A 178 -1.65 9.08 -2.51
CA SER A 178 -2.19 8.64 -1.22
C SER A 178 -1.28 7.64 -0.52
N PHE A 179 -0.02 7.59 -0.94
CA PHE A 179 1.02 6.78 -0.32
C PHE A 179 1.46 7.38 1.01
N ASP A 180 2.01 6.56 1.90
CA ASP A 180 2.61 6.99 3.16
C ASP A 180 3.73 8.02 2.90
N TYR A 181 3.58 9.23 3.45
CA TYR A 181 4.44 10.37 3.18
C TYR A 181 5.00 10.99 4.48
N ALA A 182 6.09 11.77 4.35
CA ALA A 182 6.88 12.23 5.49
C ALA A 182 6.35 13.50 6.17
N SER A 183 5.62 14.36 5.43
CA SER A 183 5.28 15.71 5.91
C SER A 183 4.05 15.75 6.81
N VAL A 184 3.37 14.64 7.03
CA VAL A 184 2.29 14.51 8.01
C VAL A 184 2.76 13.66 9.20
N ASP A 185 2.67 14.23 10.39
CA ASP A 185 2.88 13.49 11.63
C ASP A 185 1.57 12.80 12.05
N GLU A 186 1.48 11.51 11.83
CA GLU A 186 0.30 10.70 12.14
C GLU A 186 -0.01 10.64 13.65
N THR A 187 0.91 11.07 14.52
CA THR A 187 0.65 11.20 15.96
C THR A 187 -0.15 12.44 16.32
N ARG A 188 -0.40 13.34 15.36
CA ARG A 188 -1.05 14.63 15.54
C ARG A 188 -2.11 14.92 14.48
N LEU A 189 -2.90 13.93 14.11
CA LEU A 189 -3.94 14.04 13.09
C LEU A 189 -5.11 14.99 13.46
N ASP A 190 -5.19 15.43 14.71
CA ASP A 190 -6.10 16.45 15.23
C ASP A 190 -5.69 17.87 14.83
N SER A 191 -4.47 18.08 14.39
CA SER A 191 -3.94 19.36 13.93
C SER A 191 -3.90 19.43 12.41
N ALA A 192 -4.16 20.64 11.85
CA ALA A 192 -4.08 20.84 10.41
C ALA A 192 -2.64 20.65 9.91
N GLN A 193 -2.47 19.70 9.00
CA GLN A 193 -1.20 19.41 8.34
C GLN A 193 -1.48 19.36 6.84
N TYR A 194 -0.78 20.21 6.09
CA TYR A 194 -1.00 20.33 4.66
C TYR A 194 -0.09 19.38 3.89
N ASN A 195 -0.67 18.57 2.99
CA ASN A 195 0.09 17.72 2.09
C ASN A 195 -0.72 17.39 0.82
N TRP A 196 -0.05 17.38 -0.32
CA TRP A 196 -0.60 16.90 -1.60
C TRP A 196 -0.24 15.44 -1.90
N GLY A 197 0.57 14.80 -1.04
CA GLY A 197 1.00 13.41 -1.20
C GLY A 197 2.23 13.22 -2.11
N TYR A 198 2.91 14.28 -2.54
CA TYR A 198 4.05 14.20 -3.47
C TYR A 198 5.42 14.04 -2.79
N ASP A 199 5.45 13.65 -1.52
CA ASP A 199 6.66 13.34 -0.76
C ASP A 199 6.60 11.92 -0.14
N PRO A 200 6.32 10.86 -0.94
CA PRO A 200 6.15 9.51 -0.42
C PRO A 200 7.45 8.97 0.19
N VAL A 201 7.30 8.33 1.34
CA VAL A 201 8.36 7.56 2.01
C VAL A 201 8.21 6.08 1.70
N ASN A 202 6.98 5.57 1.71
CA ASN A 202 6.66 4.18 1.42
C ASN A 202 5.65 4.10 0.26
N PHE A 203 6.13 3.92 -0.96
CA PHE A 203 5.36 4.02 -2.21
C PHE A 203 4.23 3.00 -2.39
N ASN A 204 4.26 1.88 -1.70
CA ASN A 204 3.25 0.81 -1.85
C ASN A 204 2.34 0.70 -0.63
N VAL A 205 2.31 1.72 0.21
CA VAL A 205 1.58 1.75 1.47
C VAL A 205 0.60 2.91 1.45
N PRO A 206 -0.69 2.70 1.72
CA PRO A 206 -1.63 3.78 1.94
C PRO A 206 -1.26 4.58 3.19
N ASP A 207 -1.42 5.90 3.15
CA ASP A 207 -1.15 6.78 4.30
C ASP A 207 -2.14 6.52 5.44
N GLY A 208 -1.62 6.38 6.67
CA GLY A 208 -2.42 6.09 7.86
C GLY A 208 -3.34 7.25 8.28
N GLY A 209 -3.03 8.46 7.88
CA GLY A 209 -3.87 9.63 8.15
C GLY A 209 -5.25 9.55 7.50
N TYR A 210 -5.41 8.74 6.45
CA TYR A 210 -6.68 8.54 5.74
C TYR A 210 -7.41 7.23 6.07
N SER A 211 -6.86 6.43 6.99
CA SER A 211 -7.44 5.14 7.43
C SER A 211 -8.48 5.29 8.53
#